data_e2650d373b5a8982eb1d2121a7f76874
#
_entry.id   e2650d373b5a8982eb1d2121a7f76874
#
_cell.length_a   1.000
_cell.length_b   1.000
_cell.length_c   1.000
_cell.angle_alpha   90.00
_cell.angle_beta   90.00
_cell.angle_gamma   90.00
#
_symmetry.space_group_name_H-M   'P 1'
#
loop_
_entity.id
_entity.type
_entity.pdbx_description
1 polymer ?
#
loop_
_entity_poly.entity_id
_entity_poly.type
_entity_poly.pdbx_seq_one_letter_code
_entity_poly.pdbx_strand_id
1 'polypeptide(L)'
;NETEVDSDVTIPTPISGQLMNLSQVNDQTFSSGSVGQGFAIKPSDGKILAPFDATVRQVFTTRHAVGLVGDNGVVLLIHIGLGTVKLKGTGFVSYVEQGQRVKKGQELIEFWDPTIKKAGLDDTVIVVITNSDKFSDFDMMMKAGQNVQAEDNVLELKAKNEEESAIGGGQVEPAN
;
A
#
# COMPACT_ATOMS: atom_id res chain seq x y z
N ASN A 1 23.53 10.83 -3.31
CA ASN A 1 23.99 11.12 -4.47
C ASN A 1 22.99 11.34 -5.51
N GLU A 2 23.39 11.98 -6.54
CA GLU A 2 22.43 12.34 -7.54
C GLU A 2 21.78 11.17 -8.15
N THR A 3 22.47 10.10 -8.24
CA THR A 3 21.90 8.94 -8.90
C THR A 3 20.65 8.45 -8.24
N GLU A 4 20.45 8.77 -7.00
CA GLU A 4 19.28 8.27 -6.34
C GLU A 4 18.07 9.06 -6.61
N VAL A 5 18.25 10.29 -7.10
CA VAL A 5 17.15 11.15 -7.31
C VAL A 5 16.25 10.71 -8.40
N ASP A 6 16.78 10.01 -9.36
CA ASP A 6 15.99 9.57 -10.49
C ASP A 6 15.71 8.10 -10.45
N SER A 7 15.93 7.47 -9.32
CA SER A 7 15.69 6.04 -9.21
C SER A 7 14.22 5.75 -9.33
N ASP A 8 13.89 4.78 -10.15
CA ASP A 8 12.54 4.29 -10.24
C ASP A 8 12.28 3.32 -9.11
N VAL A 9 11.11 3.41 -8.55
CA VAL A 9 10.65 2.52 -7.51
C VAL A 9 9.42 1.83 -8.03
N THR A 10 9.37 0.50 -7.92
CA THR A 10 8.18 -0.24 -8.31
C THR A 10 7.52 -0.82 -7.08
N ILE A 11 6.19 -0.83 -7.10
CA ILE A 11 5.40 -1.39 -6.02
C ILE A 11 4.67 -2.61 -6.58
N PRO A 12 5.08 -3.81 -6.18
CA PRO A 12 4.34 -5.01 -6.55
C PRO A 12 3.06 -5.09 -5.74
N THR A 13 2.08 -5.81 -6.27
CA THR A 13 0.86 -6.05 -5.50
C THR A 13 1.14 -7.05 -4.39
N PRO A 14 0.64 -6.79 -3.18
CA PRO A 14 0.82 -7.73 -2.08
C PRO A 14 -0.16 -8.91 -2.10
N ILE A 15 -1.09 -8.94 -3.05
CA ILE A 15 -2.11 -9.98 -3.08
C ILE A 15 -2.58 -10.17 -4.52
N SER A 16 -3.01 -11.39 -4.83
CA SER A 16 -3.58 -11.71 -6.14
C SER A 16 -5.03 -11.28 -6.20
N GLY A 17 -5.48 -10.89 -7.39
CA GLY A 17 -6.86 -10.52 -7.61
C GLY A 17 -7.02 -9.62 -8.82
N GLN A 18 -8.09 -8.84 -8.83
CA GLN A 18 -8.37 -7.93 -9.93
C GLN A 18 -7.97 -6.52 -9.55
N LEU A 19 -7.14 -5.90 -10.40
CA LEU A 19 -6.61 -4.58 -10.15
C LEU A 19 -7.69 -3.51 -10.31
N MET A 20 -7.67 -2.54 -9.41
CA MET A 20 -8.56 -1.38 -9.44
C MET A 20 -7.74 -0.12 -9.31
N ASN A 21 -8.19 0.96 -9.94
CA ASN A 21 -7.64 2.28 -9.63
C ASN A 21 -8.10 2.69 -8.24
N LEU A 22 -7.25 3.41 -7.53
CA LEU A 22 -7.59 3.86 -6.18
C LEU A 22 -8.89 4.66 -6.18
N SER A 23 -9.12 5.46 -7.22
CA SER A 23 -10.33 6.28 -7.33
C SER A 23 -11.62 5.47 -7.39
N GLN A 24 -11.52 4.17 -7.67
CA GLN A 24 -12.68 3.29 -7.75
C GLN A 24 -13.07 2.68 -6.40
N VAL A 25 -12.26 2.90 -5.37
CA VAL A 25 -12.55 2.35 -4.04
C VAL A 25 -13.78 3.06 -3.47
N ASN A 26 -14.67 2.28 -2.88
CA ASN A 26 -15.94 2.80 -2.36
C ASN A 26 -15.76 3.36 -0.95
N ASP A 27 -14.82 4.28 -0.82
CA ASP A 27 -14.52 4.96 0.45
C ASP A 27 -13.75 6.21 0.11
N GLN A 28 -14.36 7.36 0.40
CA GLN A 28 -13.80 8.63 -0.06
C GLN A 28 -12.45 8.95 0.58
N THR A 29 -12.23 8.47 1.78
CA THR A 29 -10.93 8.69 2.45
C THR A 29 -9.80 8.12 1.62
N PHE A 30 -10.01 6.95 1.01
CA PHE A 30 -8.99 6.34 0.16
C PHE A 30 -9.08 6.83 -1.28
N SER A 31 -10.29 6.88 -1.82
CA SER A 31 -10.47 7.16 -3.25
C SER A 31 -10.07 8.58 -3.62
N SER A 32 -10.11 9.51 -2.66
CA SER A 32 -9.72 10.89 -2.91
C SER A 32 -8.21 11.07 -2.98
N GLY A 33 -7.45 10.08 -2.53
CA GLY A 33 -6.00 10.21 -2.45
C GLY A 33 -5.50 10.91 -1.21
N SER A 34 -6.40 11.24 -0.26
CA SER A 34 -5.98 11.99 0.92
C SER A 34 -5.06 11.19 1.84
N VAL A 35 -5.14 9.86 1.82
CA VAL A 35 -4.24 9.02 2.59
C VAL A 35 -2.92 8.83 1.86
N GLY A 36 -2.97 8.81 0.53
CA GLY A 36 -1.80 8.64 -0.31
C GLY A 36 -2.18 8.13 -1.68
N GLN A 37 -1.21 8.05 -2.56
CA GLN A 37 -1.37 7.48 -3.89
C GLN A 37 -1.21 5.96 -3.80
N GLY A 38 -1.83 5.25 -4.71
CA GLY A 38 -1.72 3.80 -4.70
C GLY A 38 -2.72 3.14 -5.62
N PHE A 39 -3.16 1.96 -5.24
CA PHE A 39 -4.09 1.17 -6.03
C PHE A 39 -4.88 0.25 -5.10
N ALA A 40 -5.80 -0.50 -5.67
CA ALA A 40 -6.58 -1.45 -4.90
C ALA A 40 -6.72 -2.76 -5.65
N ILE A 41 -7.04 -3.81 -4.94
CA ILE A 41 -7.18 -5.16 -5.49
C ILE A 41 -8.48 -5.75 -4.96
N LYS A 42 -9.28 -6.30 -5.87
CA LYS A 42 -10.39 -7.15 -5.49
C LYS A 42 -9.81 -8.54 -5.30
N PRO A 43 -9.67 -9.03 -4.07
CA PRO A 43 -8.82 -10.19 -3.82
C PRO A 43 -9.41 -11.49 -4.36
N SER A 44 -8.52 -12.37 -4.83
CA SER A 44 -8.89 -13.71 -5.25
C SER A 44 -8.40 -14.77 -4.24
N ASP A 45 -7.59 -14.35 -3.27
CA ASP A 45 -7.23 -15.24 -2.17
C ASP A 45 -7.09 -14.37 -0.91
N GLY A 46 -6.60 -14.95 0.17
CA GLY A 46 -6.55 -14.23 1.45
C GLY A 46 -5.16 -14.06 2.02
N LYS A 47 -4.12 -14.06 1.17
CA LYS A 47 -2.75 -13.98 1.68
C LYS A 47 -2.10 -12.68 1.27
N ILE A 48 -1.74 -11.87 2.27
CA ILE A 48 -1.03 -10.61 2.06
C ILE A 48 0.45 -10.88 2.20
N LEU A 49 1.21 -10.59 1.15
CA LEU A 49 2.66 -10.80 1.12
C LEU A 49 3.38 -9.46 1.12
N ALA A 50 4.57 -9.43 1.70
CA ALA A 50 5.39 -8.22 1.67
C ALA A 50 5.81 -7.95 0.22
N PRO A 51 5.55 -6.74 -0.30
CA PRO A 51 5.90 -6.46 -1.70
C PRO A 51 7.37 -6.14 -1.88
N PHE A 52 8.08 -5.86 -0.81
CA PHE A 52 9.51 -5.57 -0.84
C PHE A 52 10.08 -5.79 0.57
N ASP A 53 11.40 -5.79 0.68
CA ASP A 53 12.05 -5.90 1.98
C ASP A 53 11.70 -4.67 2.81
N ALA A 54 11.31 -4.87 4.05
CA ALA A 54 10.77 -3.79 4.85
C ALA A 54 10.87 -4.09 6.34
N THR A 55 10.56 -3.07 7.14
CA THR A 55 10.32 -3.22 8.56
C THR A 55 8.84 -2.99 8.81
N VAL A 56 8.21 -3.82 9.62
CA VAL A 56 6.81 -3.66 9.96
C VAL A 56 6.69 -2.45 10.89
N ARG A 57 6.01 -1.41 10.40
CA ARG A 57 5.84 -0.19 11.17
C ARG A 57 4.73 -0.35 12.19
N GLN A 58 3.67 -1.06 11.81
CA GLN A 58 2.51 -1.21 12.67
C GLN A 58 1.63 -2.35 12.14
N VAL A 59 1.08 -3.14 13.06
CA VAL A 59 -0.02 -4.04 12.75
C VAL A 59 -1.21 -3.52 13.54
N PHE A 60 -2.33 -3.25 12.88
CA PHE A 60 -3.52 -2.76 13.58
C PHE A 60 -4.01 -3.85 14.52
N THR A 61 -4.51 -3.43 15.68
CA THR A 61 -4.93 -4.36 16.72
C THR A 61 -5.92 -5.40 16.19
N THR A 62 -6.80 -4.98 15.31
CA THR A 62 -7.79 -5.87 14.71
C THR A 62 -7.26 -6.58 13.46
N ARG A 63 -5.98 -6.41 13.16
CA ARG A 63 -5.25 -7.15 12.13
C ARG A 63 -5.79 -7.00 10.71
N HIS A 64 -6.60 -5.98 10.46
CA HIS A 64 -7.11 -5.72 9.11
C HIS A 64 -6.22 -4.78 8.31
N ALA A 65 -5.14 -4.31 8.89
CA ALA A 65 -4.22 -3.40 8.21
C ALA A 65 -2.82 -3.55 8.77
N VAL A 66 -1.85 -3.34 7.90
CA VAL A 66 -0.43 -3.40 8.26
C VAL A 66 0.30 -2.28 7.52
N GLY A 67 1.19 -1.61 8.24
CA GLY A 67 2.06 -0.58 7.68
C GLY A 67 3.49 -1.07 7.59
N LEU A 68 4.15 -0.74 6.50
CA LEU A 68 5.53 -1.15 6.23
C LEU A 68 6.38 0.05 5.91
N VAL A 69 7.63 0.04 6.38
CA VAL A 69 8.64 0.99 5.93
C VAL A 69 9.61 0.19 5.08
N GLY A 70 9.57 0.42 3.78
CA GLY A 70 10.40 -0.32 2.84
C GLY A 70 11.84 0.16 2.87
N ASP A 71 12.74 -0.75 2.55
CA ASP A 71 14.15 -0.40 2.40
C ASP A 71 14.33 0.55 1.21
N ASN A 72 13.34 0.60 0.32
CA ASN A 72 13.32 1.51 -0.82
C ASN A 72 12.79 2.90 -0.47
N GLY A 73 12.49 3.16 0.80
CA GLY A 73 12.01 4.46 1.23
C GLY A 73 10.50 4.64 1.21
N VAL A 74 9.77 3.66 0.70
CA VAL A 74 8.31 3.76 0.60
C VAL A 74 7.69 3.39 1.95
N VAL A 75 6.76 4.21 2.43
CA VAL A 75 5.95 3.86 3.59
C VAL A 75 4.59 3.43 3.05
N LEU A 76 4.27 2.16 3.23
CA LEU A 76 3.11 1.55 2.60
C LEU A 76 2.09 1.13 3.64
N LEU A 77 0.82 1.41 3.37
CA LEU A 77 -0.28 0.90 4.17
C LEU A 77 -1.08 -0.08 3.32
N ILE A 78 -1.28 -1.28 3.84
CA ILE A 78 -2.13 -2.29 3.22
C ILE A 78 -3.34 -2.46 4.12
N HIS A 79 -4.51 -2.10 3.61
CA HIS A 79 -5.76 -2.07 4.37
C HIS A 79 -6.72 -3.08 3.74
N ILE A 80 -7.13 -4.08 4.51
CA ILE A 80 -7.94 -5.19 4.01
C ILE A 80 -9.40 -4.89 4.27
N GLY A 81 -10.13 -4.64 3.21
CA GLY A 81 -11.56 -4.39 3.28
C GLY A 81 -11.91 -3.00 3.76
N LEU A 82 -13.18 -2.67 3.69
CA LEU A 82 -13.73 -1.41 4.16
C LEU A 82 -14.64 -1.68 5.35
N GLY A 83 -14.40 -0.98 6.45
CA GLY A 83 -15.17 -1.16 7.67
C GLY A 83 -14.83 -2.45 8.41
N THR A 84 -13.79 -3.14 8.02
CA THR A 84 -13.43 -4.44 8.59
C THR A 84 -12.92 -4.34 10.03
N VAL A 85 -12.65 -3.15 10.52
CA VAL A 85 -12.35 -2.94 11.93
C VAL A 85 -13.53 -3.46 12.79
N LYS A 86 -14.74 -3.45 12.24
CA LYS A 86 -15.93 -3.91 12.97
C LYS A 86 -15.90 -5.39 13.28
N LEU A 87 -15.08 -6.16 12.55
CA LEU A 87 -14.95 -7.59 12.78
C LEU A 87 -14.09 -7.91 14.00
N LYS A 88 -13.41 -6.90 14.56
CA LYS A 88 -12.62 -7.02 15.78
C LYS A 88 -11.59 -8.14 15.70
N GLY A 89 -11.02 -8.33 14.51
CA GLY A 89 -9.99 -9.33 14.28
C GLY A 89 -10.50 -10.70 13.86
N THR A 90 -11.80 -10.91 13.89
CA THR A 90 -12.37 -12.20 13.48
C THR A 90 -12.10 -12.41 11.99
N GLY A 91 -11.50 -13.53 11.64
CA GLY A 91 -11.18 -13.85 10.26
C GLY A 91 -9.84 -13.31 9.80
N PHE A 92 -9.02 -12.78 10.71
CA PHE A 92 -7.69 -12.23 10.38
C PHE A 92 -6.63 -12.84 11.29
N VAL A 93 -5.51 -13.22 10.70
CA VAL A 93 -4.35 -13.71 11.43
C VAL A 93 -3.14 -12.91 10.98
N SER A 94 -2.38 -12.37 11.92
CA SER A 94 -1.13 -11.69 11.59
C SER A 94 0.03 -12.62 11.91
N TYR A 95 0.96 -12.73 10.96
CA TYR A 95 2.16 -13.52 11.14
C TYR A 95 3.36 -12.64 11.48
N VAL A 96 3.13 -11.35 11.65
CA VAL A 96 4.21 -10.40 11.94
C VAL A 96 3.76 -9.44 13.04
N GLU A 97 4.74 -8.74 13.62
CA GLU A 97 4.46 -7.75 14.64
C GLU A 97 5.31 -6.53 14.41
N GLN A 98 4.97 -5.46 15.08
CA GLN A 98 5.64 -4.19 14.94
C GLN A 98 7.14 -4.34 15.21
N GLY A 99 7.94 -3.74 14.34
CA GLY A 99 9.39 -3.75 14.46
C GLY A 99 10.07 -4.91 13.77
N GLN A 100 9.31 -5.90 13.30
CA GLN A 100 9.88 -7.08 12.67
C GLN A 100 10.36 -6.76 11.27
N ARG A 101 11.52 -7.33 10.89
CA ARG A 101 12.01 -7.26 9.51
C ARG A 101 11.34 -8.33 8.69
N VAL A 102 10.96 -7.97 7.48
CA VAL A 102 10.34 -8.91 6.54
C VAL A 102 11.03 -8.82 5.20
N LYS A 103 11.00 -9.92 4.46
CA LYS A 103 11.57 -9.98 3.12
C LYS A 103 10.44 -10.01 2.09
N LYS A 104 10.73 -9.54 0.90
CA LYS A 104 9.78 -9.61 -0.20
C LYS A 104 9.22 -11.03 -0.31
N GLY A 105 7.91 -11.13 -0.41
CA GLY A 105 7.22 -12.41 -0.54
C GLY A 105 6.84 -13.06 0.78
N GLN A 106 7.30 -12.51 1.89
CA GLN A 106 6.97 -13.07 3.20
C GLN A 106 5.51 -12.79 3.54
N GLU A 107 4.82 -13.78 4.10
CA GLU A 107 3.41 -13.62 4.44
C GLU A 107 3.25 -12.72 5.66
N LEU A 108 2.37 -11.74 5.56
CA LEU A 108 2.14 -10.77 6.61
C LEU A 108 0.86 -11.04 7.36
N ILE A 109 -0.25 -11.13 6.63
CA ILE A 109 -1.58 -11.34 7.20
C ILE A 109 -2.30 -12.33 6.31
N GLU A 110 -3.10 -13.17 6.93
CA GLU A 110 -4.01 -14.03 6.20
C GLU A 110 -5.43 -13.72 6.66
N PHE A 111 -6.37 -13.67 5.72
CA PHE A 111 -7.74 -13.38 6.07
C PHE A 111 -8.69 -14.32 5.34
N TRP A 112 -9.87 -14.51 5.92
CA TRP A 112 -10.92 -15.35 5.36
C TRP A 112 -11.97 -14.44 4.74
N ASP A 113 -11.94 -14.35 3.41
CA ASP A 113 -12.84 -13.49 2.66
C ASP A 113 -14.32 -13.76 2.98
N PRO A 114 -14.75 -15.04 3.14
CA PRO A 114 -16.14 -15.27 3.48
C PRO A 114 -16.58 -14.59 4.77
N THR A 115 -15.68 -14.40 5.73
CA THR A 115 -16.02 -13.70 6.96
C THR A 115 -16.37 -12.25 6.67
N ILE A 116 -15.62 -11.61 5.78
CA ILE A 116 -15.87 -10.23 5.41
C ILE A 116 -17.18 -10.11 4.66
N LYS A 117 -17.39 -10.99 3.69
CA LYS A 117 -18.60 -10.95 2.87
C LYS A 117 -19.86 -11.27 3.67
N LYS A 118 -19.75 -12.21 4.59
CA LYS A 118 -20.89 -12.60 5.41
C LYS A 118 -21.32 -11.45 6.31
N ALA A 119 -20.39 -10.58 6.69
CA ALA A 119 -20.68 -9.40 7.48
C ALA A 119 -21.25 -8.26 6.62
N GLY A 120 -21.36 -8.44 5.32
CA GLY A 120 -21.87 -7.41 4.42
C GLY A 120 -20.85 -6.34 4.12
N LEU A 121 -19.57 -6.61 4.34
CA LEU A 121 -18.52 -5.61 4.14
C LEU A 121 -17.80 -5.82 2.82
N ASP A 122 -17.20 -4.74 2.32
CA ASP A 122 -16.44 -4.77 1.08
C ASP A 122 -15.06 -5.35 1.37
N ASP A 123 -14.63 -6.31 0.56
CA ASP A 123 -13.36 -7.01 0.78
C ASP A 123 -12.18 -6.41 0.02
N THR A 124 -12.37 -5.28 -0.65
CA THR A 124 -11.31 -4.64 -1.44
C THR A 124 -10.08 -4.39 -0.57
N VAL A 125 -8.90 -4.74 -1.10
CA VAL A 125 -7.63 -4.51 -0.41
C VAL A 125 -7.03 -3.23 -0.97
N ILE A 126 -6.76 -2.26 -0.10
CA ILE A 126 -6.26 -0.95 -0.51
C ILE A 126 -4.76 -0.90 -0.19
N VAL A 127 -3.97 -0.45 -1.17
CA VAL A 127 -2.52 -0.36 -1.07
C VAL A 127 -2.14 1.08 -1.34
N VAL A 128 -1.72 1.82 -0.32
CA VAL A 128 -1.42 3.24 -0.47
C VAL A 128 -0.05 3.59 0.11
N ILE A 129 0.59 4.54 -0.53
CA ILE A 129 1.89 5.06 -0.13
C ILE A 129 1.64 6.29 0.72
N THR A 130 1.81 6.15 2.04
CA THR A 130 1.43 7.24 2.94
C THR A 130 2.43 8.39 2.91
N ASN A 131 3.65 8.16 2.42
CA ASN A 131 4.61 9.24 2.21
C ASN A 131 4.71 9.60 0.72
N SER A 132 3.57 9.70 0.06
CA SER A 132 3.50 10.00 -1.38
C SER A 132 4.19 11.31 -1.75
N ASP A 133 4.29 12.25 -0.81
CA ASP A 133 4.93 13.53 -1.06
C ASP A 133 6.44 13.40 -1.30
N LYS A 134 7.02 12.26 -0.97
CA LYS A 134 8.44 11.99 -1.24
C LYS A 134 8.68 11.46 -2.64
N PHE A 135 7.63 11.27 -3.42
CA PHE A 135 7.71 10.62 -4.72
C PHE A 135 6.91 11.40 -5.75
N SER A 136 7.19 11.10 -7.03
CA SER A 136 6.49 11.71 -8.15
C SER A 136 6.27 10.68 -9.24
N ASP A 137 5.49 11.07 -10.25
CA ASP A 137 5.30 10.28 -11.45
C ASP A 137 4.73 8.90 -11.15
N PHE A 138 3.60 8.89 -10.47
CA PHE A 138 2.91 7.64 -10.11
C PHE A 138 2.22 7.08 -11.36
N ASP A 139 2.80 6.02 -11.92
CA ASP A 139 2.29 5.43 -13.16
C ASP A 139 1.88 3.99 -12.94
N MET A 140 0.65 3.67 -13.30
CA MET A 140 0.19 2.28 -13.25
C MET A 140 0.85 1.51 -14.39
N MET A 141 1.46 0.40 -14.06
CA MET A 141 2.15 -0.46 -15.02
C MET A 141 1.20 -1.48 -15.64
N MET A 142 0.04 -1.67 -15.02
CA MET A 142 -0.99 -2.59 -15.47
C MET A 142 -2.32 -1.87 -15.44
N LYS A 143 -3.28 -2.32 -16.23
CA LYS A 143 -4.56 -1.64 -16.35
C LYS A 143 -5.55 -2.12 -15.32
N ALA A 144 -6.35 -1.19 -14.80
CA ALA A 144 -7.47 -1.56 -13.94
C ALA A 144 -8.36 -2.55 -14.69
N GLY A 145 -8.83 -3.55 -13.97
CA GLY A 145 -9.63 -4.63 -14.54
C GLY A 145 -8.82 -5.88 -14.85
N GLN A 146 -7.49 -5.76 -14.97
CA GLN A 146 -6.66 -6.93 -15.21
C GLN A 146 -6.53 -7.78 -13.95
N ASN A 147 -6.41 -9.08 -14.14
CA ASN A 147 -6.07 -9.97 -13.04
C ASN A 147 -4.57 -9.92 -12.81
N VAL A 148 -4.17 -9.82 -11.57
CA VAL A 148 -2.76 -9.77 -11.18
C VAL A 148 -2.49 -10.87 -10.19
N GLN A 149 -1.24 -11.33 -10.18
CA GLN A 149 -0.76 -12.31 -9.22
C GLN A 149 0.06 -11.55 -8.19
N ALA A 150 0.04 -12.01 -6.95
CA ALA A 150 0.89 -11.43 -5.92
C ALA A 150 2.31 -11.30 -6.44
N GLU A 151 2.94 -10.18 -6.16
CA GLU A 151 4.29 -9.82 -6.57
C GLU A 151 4.41 -9.32 -8.01
N ASP A 152 3.33 -9.26 -8.77
CA ASP A 152 3.36 -8.57 -10.07
C ASP A 152 3.57 -7.07 -9.81
N ASN A 153 4.41 -6.44 -10.63
CA ASN A 153 4.66 -5.00 -10.52
C ASN A 153 3.46 -4.22 -11.04
N VAL A 154 2.92 -3.35 -10.22
CA VAL A 154 1.68 -2.64 -10.54
C VAL A 154 1.89 -1.15 -10.68
N LEU A 155 2.73 -0.55 -9.83
CA LEU A 155 2.88 0.89 -9.80
C LEU A 155 4.35 1.26 -9.87
N GLU A 156 4.67 2.24 -10.69
CA GLU A 156 6.03 2.75 -10.80
C GLU A 156 6.03 4.23 -10.41
N LEU A 157 7.03 4.64 -9.66
CA LEU A 157 7.15 6.02 -9.21
C LEU A 157 8.63 6.37 -9.09
N LYS A 158 8.92 7.66 -8.92
CA LYS A 158 10.27 8.15 -8.80
C LYS A 158 10.46 8.83 -7.46
N ALA A 159 11.59 8.56 -6.80
CA ALA A 159 11.94 9.26 -5.58
C ALA A 159 12.33 10.69 -5.93
N LYS A 160 11.85 11.64 -5.15
CA LYS A 160 12.21 13.02 -5.35
C LYS A 160 13.63 13.27 -4.90
N ASN A 161 14.28 14.16 -5.61
CA ASN A 161 15.61 14.62 -5.27
C ASN A 161 15.55 15.39 -3.96
N GLU A 162 16.43 15.05 -3.04
CA GLU A 162 16.47 15.70 -1.76
C GLU A 162 16.78 17.19 -1.93
N GLU A 163 17.68 17.52 -2.83
CA GLU A 163 17.99 18.88 -3.14
C GLU A 163 16.79 19.59 -3.72
N GLU A 164 16.11 18.92 -4.61
CA GLU A 164 14.90 19.43 -5.22
C GLU A 164 13.82 19.68 -4.18
N SER A 165 13.67 18.77 -3.26
CA SER A 165 12.70 18.94 -2.19
C SER A 165 13.05 20.11 -1.30
N ALA A 166 14.30 20.26 -0.98
CA ALA A 166 14.74 21.35 -0.15
C ALA A 166 14.53 22.68 -0.83
N ILE A 167 14.82 22.76 -2.11
CA ILE A 167 14.62 23.97 -2.87
C ILE A 167 13.15 24.33 -2.92
N GLY A 168 12.32 23.33 -3.18
CA GLY A 168 10.91 23.57 -3.22
C GLY A 168 10.39 24.11 -1.91
N GLY A 169 10.82 23.53 -0.82
CA GLY A 169 10.40 24.02 0.47
C GLY A 169 10.93 25.40 0.74
N GLY A 170 12.18 25.64 0.38
CA GLY A 170 12.76 26.91 0.60
C GLY A 170 12.10 28.00 -0.18
N GLN A 171 11.66 27.69 -1.37
CA GLN A 171 10.99 28.69 -2.16
C GLN A 171 9.71 29.13 -1.56
N VAL A 172 9.02 28.22 -1.01
CA VAL A 172 7.72 28.54 -0.49
C VAL A 172 7.82 29.50 0.64
N GLU A 173 8.74 29.26 1.52
CA GLU A 173 8.82 30.04 2.63
C GLU A 173 9.28 31.40 2.39
N PRO A 174 10.33 31.60 1.70
CA PRO A 174 10.82 32.94 1.58
C PRO A 174 9.92 33.81 0.79
N ALA A 175 9.11 33.23 0.05
CA ALA A 175 8.25 34.04 -0.75
C ALA A 175 7.42 34.92 0.11
N ASN A 176 7.38 34.67 1.22
CA ASN A 176 6.65 35.40 2.01
C ASN A 176 7.03 36.36 2.69
#